data_bafc1c2807e55a5dba101f36f97fa44b
#
_entry.id   bafc1c2807e55a5dba101f36f97fa44b
#
_cell.length_a   1.000
_cell.length_b   1.000
_cell.length_c   1.000
_cell.angle_alpha   90.00
_cell.angle_beta   90.00
_cell.angle_gamma   90.00
#
_symmetry.space_group_name_H-M   'P 1'
#
loop_
_entity.id
_entity.type
_entity.pdbx_description
1 polymer ?
#
loop_
_entity_poly.entity_id
_entity_poly.type
_entity_poly.pdbx_seq_one_letter_code
_entity_poly.pdbx_strand_id
1 'polypeptide(L)'
;DRGELLLQQRAADKYHSPLLWTNTCCSHPREGESNLAAAERRLTEEMGMTCDLAYGFNFLYKAVFDDGLTEHELDHVFFGKSNDKPVINNEEVEDFKYIKLEDLRNDIDINPTAYTPWLKICLDKVISHISTDVK
;
A
#
# COMPACT_ATOMS: atom_id res chain seq x y z
N ASP A 1 7.29 -3.33 12.24
CA ASP A 1 7.41 -3.28 13.68
C ASP A 1 7.85 -1.88 14.10
N ARG A 2 8.07 -1.61 15.37
CA ARG A 2 8.42 -0.27 15.89
C ARG A 2 7.38 0.81 15.58
N GLY A 3 6.17 0.44 15.20
CA GLY A 3 5.13 1.41 14.85
C GLY A 3 5.34 2.09 13.51
N GLU A 4 6.16 1.52 12.66
CA GLU A 4 6.42 2.05 11.33
C GLU A 4 5.66 1.28 10.27
N LEU A 5 5.23 1.99 9.22
CA LEU A 5 4.60 1.40 8.04
C LEU A 5 5.61 1.39 6.90
N LEU A 6 5.67 0.28 6.18
CA LEU A 6 6.52 0.18 5.00
C LEU A 6 5.74 0.73 3.79
N LEU A 7 6.31 1.75 3.16
CA LEU A 7 5.75 2.34 1.95
C LEU A 7 6.59 1.96 0.74
N GLN A 8 5.95 1.92 -0.43
CA GLN A 8 6.65 1.85 -1.70
C GLN A 8 6.41 3.12 -2.51
N GLN A 9 7.39 3.51 -3.32
CA GLN A 9 7.22 4.54 -4.33
C GLN A 9 6.99 3.84 -5.67
N ARG A 10 5.89 4.16 -6.34
CA ARG A 10 5.53 3.52 -7.60
C ARG A 10 6.55 3.86 -8.68
N ALA A 11 6.83 2.89 -9.55
CA ALA A 11 7.79 3.08 -10.65
C ALA A 11 7.34 4.22 -11.59
N ALA A 12 8.32 4.86 -12.23
CA ALA A 12 8.09 6.00 -13.09
C ALA A 12 7.26 5.68 -14.33
N ASP A 13 7.24 4.43 -14.77
CA ASP A 13 6.54 4.00 -15.98
C ASP A 13 5.11 3.51 -15.74
N LYS A 14 4.59 3.65 -14.52
CA LYS A 14 3.18 3.33 -14.25
C LYS A 14 2.28 4.29 -15.01
N TYR A 15 1.22 3.77 -15.64
CA TYR A 15 0.35 4.60 -16.47
C TYR A 15 -0.53 5.57 -15.66
N HIS A 16 -0.72 5.31 -14.36
CA HIS A 16 -1.34 6.28 -13.45
C HIS A 16 -0.58 6.32 -12.14
N SER A 17 -0.61 7.47 -11.49
CA SER A 17 0.04 7.70 -10.19
C SER A 17 1.53 7.30 -10.17
N PRO A 18 2.32 7.61 -11.24
CA PRO A 18 3.75 7.28 -11.24
C PRO A 18 4.50 8.07 -10.17
N LEU A 19 5.52 7.45 -9.58
CA LEU A 19 6.39 8.04 -8.57
C LEU A 19 5.70 8.49 -7.29
N LEU A 20 4.42 8.16 -7.10
CA LEU A 20 3.74 8.46 -5.85
C LEU A 20 4.06 7.40 -4.79
N TRP A 21 4.12 7.85 -3.54
CA TRP A 21 4.26 6.96 -2.41
C TRP A 21 2.91 6.34 -2.06
N THR A 22 2.94 5.06 -1.66
CA THR A 22 1.73 4.32 -1.36
C THR A 22 2.01 3.26 -0.31
N ASN A 23 0.98 2.47 0.04
CA ASN A 23 1.11 1.32 0.93
C ASN A 23 2.14 0.32 0.40
N THR A 24 2.44 -0.70 1.19
CA THR A 24 3.52 -1.65 0.89
C THR A 24 3.43 -2.26 -0.49
N CYS A 25 2.25 -2.72 -0.89
CA CYS A 25 2.00 -3.15 -2.27
C CYS A 25 0.51 -3.19 -2.56
N CYS A 26 0.19 -3.17 -3.86
CA CYS A 26 -1.19 -3.24 -4.36
C CYS A 26 -1.26 -4.33 -5.41
N SER A 27 -2.39 -5.03 -5.46
CA SER A 27 -2.53 -6.11 -6.43
C SER A 27 -4.00 -6.36 -6.78
N HIS A 28 -4.17 -7.07 -7.88
CA HIS A 28 -5.46 -7.61 -8.27
C HIS A 28 -5.33 -9.13 -8.36
N PRO A 29 -6.28 -9.91 -7.80
CA PRO A 29 -6.23 -11.35 -7.91
C PRO A 29 -6.32 -11.81 -9.37
N ARG A 30 -5.60 -12.87 -9.68
CA ARG A 30 -5.76 -13.59 -10.94
C ARG A 30 -6.99 -14.49 -10.85
N GLU A 31 -7.46 -14.95 -12.00
CA GLU A 31 -8.60 -15.88 -12.03
C GLU A 31 -8.29 -17.09 -11.14
N GLY A 32 -9.23 -17.42 -10.26
CA GLY A 32 -9.08 -18.53 -9.31
C GLY A 32 -8.23 -18.24 -8.10
N GLU A 33 -7.63 -17.04 -8.00
CA GLU A 33 -6.78 -16.67 -6.89
C GLU A 33 -7.57 -15.90 -5.83
N SER A 34 -7.37 -16.24 -4.55
CA SER A 34 -8.00 -15.49 -3.46
C SER A 34 -7.30 -14.13 -3.28
N ASN A 35 -7.97 -13.20 -2.60
CA ASN A 35 -7.37 -11.91 -2.29
C ASN A 35 -6.10 -12.06 -1.43
N LEU A 36 -6.12 -12.98 -0.45
CA LEU A 36 -4.95 -13.25 0.38
C LEU A 36 -3.78 -13.78 -0.44
N ALA A 37 -4.02 -14.75 -1.32
CA ALA A 37 -2.98 -15.32 -2.16
C ALA A 37 -2.39 -14.26 -3.09
N ALA A 38 -3.22 -13.38 -3.63
CA ALA A 38 -2.75 -12.27 -4.47
C ALA A 38 -1.87 -11.32 -3.67
N ALA A 39 -2.25 -10.98 -2.45
CA ALA A 39 -1.47 -10.11 -1.59
C ALA A 39 -0.10 -10.72 -1.28
N GLU A 40 -0.06 -12.00 -0.94
CA GLU A 40 1.18 -12.71 -0.66
C GLU A 40 2.07 -12.78 -1.89
N ARG A 41 1.49 -13.08 -3.05
CA ARG A 41 2.23 -13.16 -4.31
C ARG A 41 2.86 -11.82 -4.67
N ARG A 42 2.07 -10.75 -4.63
CA ARG A 42 2.56 -9.42 -5.01
C ARG A 42 3.58 -8.87 -4.02
N LEU A 43 3.44 -9.18 -2.74
CA LEU A 43 4.44 -8.79 -1.76
C LEU A 43 5.82 -9.39 -2.13
N THR A 44 5.84 -10.65 -2.54
CA THR A 44 7.06 -11.30 -3.01
C THR A 44 7.55 -10.69 -4.33
N GLU A 45 6.65 -10.49 -5.29
CA GLU A 45 7.02 -9.98 -6.61
C GLU A 45 7.52 -8.54 -6.58
N GLU A 46 6.90 -7.68 -5.79
CA GLU A 46 7.24 -6.26 -5.76
C GLU A 46 8.31 -5.92 -4.73
N MET A 47 8.21 -6.48 -3.54
CA MET A 47 9.02 -6.09 -2.40
C MET A 47 10.03 -7.15 -1.97
N GLY A 48 9.99 -8.34 -2.57
CA GLY A 48 10.90 -9.42 -2.20
C GLY A 48 10.74 -9.89 -0.76
N MET A 49 9.54 -9.80 -0.22
CA MET A 49 9.26 -10.12 1.18
C MET A 49 8.21 -11.20 1.32
N THR A 50 8.31 -11.94 2.41
CA THR A 50 7.25 -12.87 2.84
C THR A 50 6.96 -12.63 4.31
N CYS A 51 5.71 -12.67 4.68
CA CYS A 51 5.27 -12.65 6.08
C CYS A 51 3.84 -13.16 6.15
N ASP A 52 3.40 -13.51 7.35
CA ASP A 52 2.02 -13.92 7.56
C ASP A 52 1.12 -12.69 7.43
N LEU A 53 0.16 -12.75 6.53
CA LEU A 53 -0.79 -11.66 6.31
C LEU A 53 -2.15 -12.04 6.90
N ALA A 54 -2.79 -11.09 7.57
CA ALA A 54 -4.12 -11.24 8.12
C ALA A 54 -5.04 -10.20 7.54
N TYR A 55 -6.29 -10.60 7.24
CA TYR A 55 -7.28 -9.69 6.71
C TYR A 55 -7.60 -8.59 7.73
N GLY A 56 -7.56 -7.35 7.32
CA GLY A 56 -7.87 -6.21 8.16
C GLY A 56 -9.27 -5.66 7.88
N PHE A 57 -9.46 -5.09 6.72
CA PHE A 57 -10.74 -4.47 6.36
C PHE A 57 -10.84 -4.32 4.84
N ASN A 58 -12.00 -3.87 4.38
CA ASN A 58 -12.15 -3.45 2.99
C ASN A 58 -12.74 -2.04 2.93
N PHE A 59 -12.58 -1.38 1.80
CA PHE A 59 -13.18 -0.06 1.57
C PHE A 59 -13.46 0.10 0.08
N LEU A 60 -14.46 0.94 -0.20
CA LEU A 60 -14.80 1.27 -1.58
C LEU A 60 -13.95 2.46 -2.02
N TYR A 61 -13.23 2.29 -3.11
CA TYR A 61 -12.34 3.29 -3.65
C TYR A 61 -12.85 3.76 -5.02
N LYS A 62 -12.91 5.07 -5.20
CA LYS A 62 -13.26 5.67 -6.48
C LYS A 62 -12.35 6.89 -6.71
N ALA A 63 -11.72 6.95 -7.86
CA ALA A 63 -10.88 8.08 -8.26
C ALA A 63 -10.99 8.34 -9.74
N VAL A 64 -10.92 9.62 -10.10
CA VAL A 64 -10.84 10.07 -11.50
C VAL A 64 -9.45 10.67 -11.69
N PHE A 65 -8.75 10.21 -12.71
CA PHE A 65 -7.39 10.68 -13.01
C PHE A 65 -7.42 11.72 -14.12
N ASP A 66 -6.33 12.49 -14.24
CA ASP A 66 -6.21 13.59 -15.19
C ASP A 66 -6.45 13.18 -16.65
N ASP A 67 -6.14 11.93 -16.98
CA ASP A 67 -6.31 11.40 -18.34
C ASP A 67 -7.75 10.93 -18.62
N GLY A 68 -8.68 11.17 -17.70
CA GLY A 68 -10.07 10.75 -17.83
C GLY A 68 -10.36 9.34 -17.38
N LEU A 69 -9.35 8.59 -16.93
CA LEU A 69 -9.56 7.25 -16.36
C LEU A 69 -10.27 7.35 -15.01
N THR A 70 -11.20 6.43 -14.79
CA THR A 70 -11.90 6.33 -13.52
C THR A 70 -11.67 4.93 -12.94
N GLU A 71 -11.26 4.87 -11.68
CA GLU A 71 -11.20 3.62 -10.94
C GLU A 71 -12.33 3.60 -9.92
N HIS A 72 -13.00 2.45 -9.81
CA HIS A 72 -14.08 2.25 -8.86
C HIS A 72 -14.03 0.79 -8.45
N GLU A 73 -13.46 0.51 -7.27
CA GLU A 73 -13.23 -0.86 -6.83
C GLU A 73 -13.37 -1.02 -5.33
N LEU A 74 -13.62 -2.26 -4.90
CA LEU A 74 -13.61 -2.64 -3.50
C LEU A 74 -12.21 -3.17 -3.18
N ASP A 75 -11.47 -2.43 -2.36
CA ASP A 75 -10.12 -2.79 -1.97
C ASP A 75 -10.12 -3.56 -0.66
N HIS A 76 -9.41 -4.68 -0.64
CA HIS A 76 -9.22 -5.50 0.55
C HIS A 76 -7.83 -5.25 1.11
N VAL A 77 -7.74 -4.97 2.42
CA VAL A 77 -6.49 -4.60 3.07
C VAL A 77 -6.06 -5.70 4.03
N PHE A 78 -4.81 -6.15 3.84
CA PHE A 78 -4.19 -7.17 4.67
C PHE A 78 -3.03 -6.57 5.44
N PHE A 79 -2.78 -7.09 6.64
CA PHE A 79 -1.71 -6.62 7.52
C PHE A 79 -0.75 -7.74 7.84
N GLY A 80 0.54 -7.39 7.86
CA GLY A 80 1.59 -8.30 8.30
C GLY A 80 2.65 -7.52 9.05
N LYS A 81 3.47 -8.23 9.81
CA LYS A 81 4.58 -7.64 10.57
C LYS A 81 5.89 -8.22 10.07
N SER A 82 6.87 -7.37 9.85
CA SER A 82 8.20 -7.81 9.42
C SER A 82 9.22 -6.73 9.77
N ASN A 83 10.43 -7.18 10.07
CA ASN A 83 11.58 -6.28 10.23
C ASN A 83 12.59 -6.49 9.09
N ASP A 84 12.22 -7.28 8.08
CA ASP A 84 13.11 -7.59 6.96
C ASP A 84 13.30 -6.37 6.08
N LYS A 85 14.48 -6.30 5.47
CA LYS A 85 14.74 -5.28 4.47
C LYS A 85 14.17 -5.74 3.14
N PRO A 86 13.32 -4.93 2.48
CA PRO A 86 12.78 -5.29 1.18
C PRO A 86 13.86 -5.43 0.13
N VAL A 87 13.62 -6.33 -0.84
CA VAL A 87 14.41 -6.43 -2.07
C VAL A 87 13.45 -6.08 -3.20
N ILE A 88 13.42 -4.80 -3.56
CA ILE A 88 12.42 -4.30 -4.49
C ILE A 88 12.69 -4.73 -5.93
N ASN A 89 11.60 -4.95 -6.68
CA ASN A 89 11.65 -5.16 -8.12
C ASN A 89 11.60 -3.78 -8.80
N ASN A 90 12.72 -3.36 -9.34
CA ASN A 90 12.87 -2.01 -9.91
C ASN A 90 11.94 -1.72 -11.10
N GLU A 91 11.38 -2.74 -11.73
CA GLU A 91 10.40 -2.56 -12.80
C GLU A 91 9.03 -2.15 -12.27
N GLU A 92 8.74 -2.48 -11.01
CA GLU A 92 7.45 -2.21 -10.38
C GLU A 92 7.52 -1.11 -9.32
N VAL A 93 8.66 -1.01 -8.64
CA VAL A 93 8.85 -0.16 -7.45
C VAL A 93 10.11 0.66 -7.62
N GLU A 94 9.99 1.98 -7.48
CA GLU A 94 11.13 2.90 -7.58
C GLU A 94 11.97 2.89 -6.30
N ASP A 95 11.31 2.91 -5.14
CA ASP A 95 11.98 3.02 -3.83
C ASP A 95 11.05 2.52 -2.73
N PHE A 96 11.58 2.41 -1.52
CA PHE A 96 10.80 2.06 -0.34
C PHE A 96 11.30 2.85 0.87
N LYS A 97 10.45 2.95 1.90
CA LYS A 97 10.86 3.51 3.20
C LYS A 97 9.93 3.01 4.30
N TYR A 98 10.50 2.90 5.51
CA TYR A 98 9.70 2.73 6.72
C TYR A 98 9.45 4.11 7.32
N ILE A 99 8.22 4.38 7.74
CA ILE A 99 7.84 5.68 8.29
C ILE A 99 6.90 5.48 9.47
N LYS A 100 7.08 6.28 10.52
CA LYS A 100 6.16 6.27 11.65
C LYS A 100 4.79 6.79 11.21
N LEU A 101 3.73 6.22 11.77
CA LEU A 101 2.37 6.59 11.37
C LEU A 101 2.08 8.08 11.56
N GLU A 102 2.54 8.68 12.66
CA GLU A 102 2.33 10.11 12.88
C GLU A 102 3.08 10.97 11.87
N ASP A 103 4.30 10.56 11.48
CA ASP A 103 5.09 11.28 10.48
C ASP A 103 4.43 11.16 9.10
N LEU A 104 3.87 9.99 8.79
CA LEU A 104 3.15 9.78 7.53
C LEU A 104 1.92 10.69 7.46
N ARG A 105 1.13 10.76 8.53
CA ARG A 105 -0.05 11.63 8.55
C ARG A 105 0.34 13.09 8.35
N ASN A 106 1.39 13.53 9.04
CA ASN A 106 1.87 14.90 8.91
C ASN A 106 2.35 15.21 7.49
N ASP A 107 3.09 14.28 6.89
CA ASP A 107 3.60 14.47 5.54
C ASP A 107 2.48 14.49 4.50
N ILE A 108 1.46 13.66 4.67
CA ILE A 108 0.29 13.69 3.78
C ILE A 108 -0.43 15.04 3.86
N ASP A 109 -0.53 15.62 5.06
CA ASP A 109 -1.14 16.94 5.23
C ASP A 109 -0.33 18.04 4.54
N ILE A 110 1.00 17.93 4.57
CA ILE A 110 1.89 18.93 3.97
C ILE A 110 2.05 18.70 2.46
N ASN A 111 2.19 17.46 2.04
CA ASN A 111 2.49 17.08 0.66
C ASN A 111 1.47 16.05 0.13
N PRO A 112 0.16 16.39 0.06
CA PRO A 112 -0.84 15.39 -0.32
C PRO A 112 -0.66 14.83 -1.73
N THR A 113 -0.06 15.58 -2.63
CA THR A 113 0.14 15.15 -4.02
C THR A 113 1.27 14.13 -4.18
N ALA A 114 2.06 13.89 -3.14
CA ALA A 114 3.12 12.89 -3.16
C ALA A 114 2.62 11.47 -2.88
N TYR A 115 1.33 11.32 -2.57
CA TYR A 115 0.74 10.05 -2.13
C TYR A 115 -0.44 9.64 -2.99
N THR A 116 -0.65 8.32 -3.11
CA THR A 116 -1.76 7.82 -3.92
C THR A 116 -3.11 8.13 -3.27
N PRO A 117 -4.17 8.30 -4.10
CA PRO A 117 -5.50 8.55 -3.55
C PRO A 117 -6.00 7.46 -2.61
N TRP A 118 -5.76 6.19 -2.94
CA TRP A 118 -6.27 5.08 -2.11
C TRP A 118 -5.60 5.05 -0.74
N LEU A 119 -4.31 5.37 -0.63
CA LEU A 119 -3.64 5.44 0.66
C LEU A 119 -4.26 6.55 1.53
N LYS A 120 -4.50 7.72 0.94
CA LYS A 120 -5.09 8.85 1.67
C LYS A 120 -6.50 8.53 2.18
N ILE A 121 -7.27 7.79 1.40
CA ILE A 121 -8.64 7.43 1.76
C ILE A 121 -8.66 6.44 2.93
N CYS A 122 -7.79 5.45 2.92
CA CYS A 122 -7.84 4.37 3.93
C CYS A 122 -6.95 4.60 5.15
N LEU A 123 -6.16 5.66 5.18
CA LEU A 123 -5.14 5.86 6.22
C LEU A 123 -5.71 5.83 7.65
N ASP A 124 -6.84 6.49 7.87
CA ASP A 124 -7.45 6.51 9.20
C ASP A 124 -7.83 5.11 9.67
N LYS A 125 -8.36 4.29 8.77
CA LYS A 125 -8.69 2.90 9.08
C LYS A 125 -7.44 2.07 9.35
N VAL A 126 -6.36 2.32 8.62
CA VAL A 126 -5.07 1.65 8.83
C VAL A 126 -4.53 1.98 10.21
N ILE A 127 -4.50 3.26 10.56
CA ILE A 127 -4.01 3.71 11.87
C ILE A 127 -4.84 3.10 12.99
N SER A 128 -6.15 3.12 12.86
CA SER A 128 -7.06 2.57 13.85
C SER A 128 -6.84 1.06 14.04
N HIS A 129 -6.66 0.33 12.95
CA HIS A 129 -6.43 -1.11 13.00
C HIS A 129 -5.11 -1.44 13.70
N ILE A 130 -4.03 -0.74 13.35
CA ILE A 130 -2.71 -0.97 13.94
C ILE A 130 -2.72 -0.61 15.42
N SER A 131 -3.36 0.50 15.79
CA SER A 131 -3.46 0.94 17.19
C SER A 131 -4.20 -0.08 18.06
N THR A 132 -5.24 -0.71 17.52
CA THR A 132 -5.99 -1.75 18.21
C THR A 132 -5.15 -3.02 18.38
N ASP A 133 -4.38 -3.36 17.36
CA ASP A 133 -3.59 -4.60 17.32
C ASP A 133 -2.38 -4.54 18.26
N VAL A 134 -1.88 -3.36 18.55
CA VAL A 134 -0.69 -3.16 19.40
C VAL A 134 -1.01 -3.35 20.89
N LYS A 135 -2.27 -3.39 21.24
CA LYS A 135 -2.67 -3.69 22.62
C LYS A 135 -2.45 -5.17 22.93
#